data_1ad61731dedbf35d59e15ef6ae4ed13d
#
_entry.id   1ad61731dedbf35d59e15ef6ae4ed13d
#
_cell.length_a   1.000
_cell.length_b   1.000
_cell.length_c   1.000
_cell.angle_alpha   90.00
_cell.angle_beta   90.00
_cell.angle_gamma   90.00
#
_symmetry.space_group_name_H-M   'P 1'
#
loop_
_entity.id
_entity.type
_entity.pdbx_description
1 polymer ?
#
loop_
_entity_poly.entity_id
_entity_poly.type
_entity_poly.pdbx_seq_one_letter_code
_entity_poly.pdbx_strand_id
1 'polypeptide(L)'
;MKHGMKNSMYKREKIVIPAKAGIQVNSKKMDSCFHRNGRLASLYWGRILFVLIFVLSYPFRSIQSQNDPAQEWHILYIKIRDSQISKEEALARLRALEPLLEDRYLKSWSRTSEDRLGFPLRGYGPSAIGGKGGSGYQIQGYEFFDGNQHKGHPGHDIFIQDKNQDSLDDGTGKPVEVISASSGIVVSANLNWEPSSSIRGGNYIWIYEPIKSRYYYYAHLNEIFVNVGQIVSKGDRLGTVGRTGVKAYPKRSPTHLHFVVHQSIEGHPKPINPYLELIKATND
;
A
#
# COMPACT_ATOMS: atom_id res chain seq x y z
N MET A 1 -9.46 -12.99 57.44
CA MET A 1 -10.33 -11.79 57.37
C MET A 1 -10.59 -11.49 55.90
N LYS A 2 -11.87 -11.39 55.55
CA LYS A 2 -12.43 -11.12 54.21
C LYS A 2 -12.24 -9.67 53.82
N HIS A 3 -12.06 -9.40 52.50
CA HIS A 3 -12.57 -8.24 51.72
C HIS A 3 -11.71 -8.11 50.48
N GLY A 4 -12.21 -7.98 49.26
CA GLY A 4 -13.52 -7.76 48.69
C GLY A 4 -13.28 -7.43 47.20
N MET A 5 -13.89 -8.21 46.33
CA MET A 5 -13.90 -7.92 44.86
C MET A 5 -14.62 -6.61 44.60
N LYS A 6 -14.06 -5.78 43.66
CA LYS A 6 -14.84 -4.78 42.94
C LYS A 6 -14.77 -5.06 41.45
N ASN A 7 -15.88 -5.64 40.95
CA ASN A 7 -16.20 -5.68 39.50
C ASN A 7 -16.52 -4.27 39.03
N SER A 8 -15.85 -3.82 38.00
CA SER A 8 -16.26 -2.66 37.22
C SER A 8 -16.87 -3.16 35.91
N MET A 9 -18.20 -3.08 35.81
CA MET A 9 -18.96 -3.31 34.60
C MET A 9 -18.75 -2.14 33.64
N TYR A 10 -18.19 -2.40 32.47
CA TYR A 10 -18.22 -1.48 31.35
C TYR A 10 -19.55 -1.63 30.62
N LYS A 11 -20.41 -0.60 30.68
CA LYS A 11 -21.65 -0.48 29.92
C LYS A 11 -21.31 -0.28 28.43
N ARG A 12 -21.82 -1.18 27.59
CA ARG A 12 -21.85 -0.99 26.12
C ARG A 12 -22.99 -0.02 25.78
N GLU A 13 -22.66 1.15 25.26
CA GLU A 13 -23.65 2.02 24.62
C GLU A 13 -23.91 1.53 23.18
N LYS A 14 -25.21 1.30 22.89
CA LYS A 14 -25.69 0.97 21.57
C LYS A 14 -25.79 2.25 20.73
N ILE A 15 -25.03 2.33 19.65
CA ILE A 15 -25.19 3.37 18.64
C ILE A 15 -26.44 3.03 17.83
N VAL A 16 -27.46 3.89 17.92
CA VAL A 16 -28.69 3.85 17.11
C VAL A 16 -28.44 4.66 15.84
N ILE A 17 -28.53 4.00 14.67
CA ILE A 17 -28.47 4.67 13.36
C ILE A 17 -29.89 5.14 13.00
N PRO A 18 -30.12 6.43 12.69
CA PRO A 18 -31.44 6.90 12.28
C PRO A 18 -31.76 6.49 10.84
N ALA A 19 -33.01 6.05 10.64
CA ALA A 19 -33.57 5.59 9.38
C ALA A 19 -33.69 6.72 8.35
N LYS A 20 -33.58 6.34 7.07
CA LYS A 20 -33.70 7.16 5.86
C LYS A 20 -35.02 7.98 5.82
N ALA A 21 -34.90 9.28 5.63
CA ALA A 21 -36.00 10.12 5.24
C ALA A 21 -36.36 9.88 3.75
N GLY A 22 -37.53 9.35 3.49
CA GLY A 22 -38.10 9.20 2.14
C GLY A 22 -38.60 10.55 1.61
N ILE A 23 -38.14 10.88 0.41
CA ILE A 23 -38.67 12.03 -0.34
C ILE A 23 -39.99 11.58 -1.03
N GLN A 24 -41.12 12.07 -0.56
CA GLN A 24 -42.39 11.95 -1.27
C GLN A 24 -42.48 13.01 -2.38
N VAL A 25 -42.57 12.54 -3.61
CA VAL A 25 -42.90 13.39 -4.76
C VAL A 25 -44.42 13.56 -4.85
N ASN A 26 -44.90 14.76 -4.63
CA ASN A 26 -46.32 15.12 -4.67
C ASN A 26 -46.71 15.37 -6.12
N SER A 27 -47.50 14.48 -6.73
CA SER A 27 -48.15 14.68 -8.03
C SER A 27 -49.40 15.52 -7.85
N LYS A 28 -49.30 16.80 -8.12
CA LYS A 28 -50.51 17.63 -8.34
C LYS A 28 -50.91 17.61 -9.82
N LYS A 29 -52.12 17.13 -10.07
CA LYS A 29 -52.87 17.25 -11.31
C LYS A 29 -52.81 18.68 -11.86
N MET A 30 -52.50 18.81 -13.15
CA MET A 30 -52.81 19.98 -13.95
C MET A 30 -53.88 19.58 -14.96
N ASP A 31 -55.13 19.93 -14.65
CA ASP A 31 -56.24 19.92 -15.61
C ASP A 31 -56.33 21.25 -16.34
N SER A 32 -56.43 21.10 -17.64
CA SER A 32 -57.11 21.94 -18.62
C SER A 32 -56.98 23.48 -18.58
N CYS A 33 -56.28 23.98 -19.59
CA CYS A 33 -56.74 25.15 -20.37
C CYS A 33 -56.17 25.08 -21.80
N PHE A 34 -56.89 24.41 -22.67
CA PHE A 34 -56.71 24.48 -24.12
C PHE A 34 -57.81 25.44 -24.66
N HIS A 35 -57.40 26.64 -25.08
CA HIS A 35 -58.01 27.29 -26.24
C HIS A 35 -57.24 28.56 -26.67
N ARG A 36 -57.02 28.63 -28.01
CA ARG A 36 -56.62 29.79 -28.85
C ARG A 36 -55.17 30.25 -28.77
N ASN A 37 -54.37 29.85 -29.73
CA ASN A 37 -53.85 30.65 -30.84
C ASN A 37 -52.79 29.83 -31.59
N GLY A 38 -53.25 29.12 -32.61
CA GLY A 38 -52.37 28.44 -33.55
C GLY A 38 -51.82 29.46 -34.54
N ARG A 39 -50.60 29.90 -34.40
CA ARG A 39 -49.68 30.42 -35.44
C ARG A 39 -48.27 30.78 -35.00
N LEU A 40 -47.82 30.45 -33.81
CA LEU A 40 -46.44 30.73 -33.39
C LEU A 40 -45.65 29.48 -32.91
N ALA A 41 -46.20 28.28 -33.07
CA ALA A 41 -45.54 27.05 -32.57
C ALA A 41 -44.52 26.43 -33.56
N SER A 42 -44.44 26.87 -34.82
CA SER A 42 -43.62 26.18 -35.82
C SER A 42 -42.13 26.60 -35.84
N LEU A 43 -41.79 27.73 -35.24
CA LEU A 43 -40.41 28.23 -35.25
C LEU A 43 -39.56 27.82 -34.02
N TYR A 44 -40.22 27.37 -32.95
CA TYR A 44 -39.50 26.94 -31.74
C TYR A 44 -39.14 25.45 -31.73
N TRP A 45 -39.86 24.60 -32.43
CA TRP A 45 -39.59 23.15 -32.47
C TRP A 45 -38.34 22.80 -33.26
N GLY A 46 -37.98 23.56 -34.30
CA GLY A 46 -36.78 23.35 -35.07
C GLY A 46 -35.48 23.62 -34.28
N ARG A 47 -35.52 24.57 -33.34
CA ARG A 47 -34.36 24.92 -32.55
C ARG A 47 -34.14 23.98 -31.35
N ILE A 48 -35.17 23.44 -30.77
CA ILE A 48 -35.08 22.46 -29.67
C ILE A 48 -34.61 21.09 -30.20
N LEU A 49 -35.06 20.71 -31.38
CA LEU A 49 -34.62 19.45 -32.02
C LEU A 49 -33.10 19.48 -32.40
N PHE A 50 -32.61 20.64 -32.86
CA PHE A 50 -31.16 20.79 -33.18
C PHE A 50 -30.29 20.77 -31.96
N VAL A 51 -30.72 21.32 -30.84
CA VAL A 51 -29.94 21.27 -29.56
C VAL A 51 -29.94 19.87 -28.97
N LEU A 52 -31.06 19.11 -29.07
CA LEU A 52 -31.13 17.73 -28.60
C LEU A 52 -30.27 16.76 -29.44
N ILE A 53 -30.20 16.96 -30.77
CA ILE A 53 -29.37 16.13 -31.66
C ILE A 53 -27.85 16.42 -31.44
N PHE A 54 -27.48 17.67 -31.11
CA PHE A 54 -26.08 18.02 -30.83
C PHE A 54 -25.64 17.49 -29.49
N VAL A 55 -26.50 17.34 -28.49
CA VAL A 55 -26.15 16.74 -27.18
C VAL A 55 -26.03 15.21 -27.27
N LEU A 56 -26.76 14.55 -28.19
CA LEU A 56 -26.69 13.11 -28.41
C LEU A 56 -25.52 12.66 -29.30
N SER A 57 -24.86 13.58 -30.01
CA SER A 57 -23.70 13.29 -30.86
C SER A 57 -22.35 13.50 -30.17
N TYR A 58 -22.32 14.00 -28.94
CA TYR A 58 -21.10 13.90 -28.14
C TYR A 58 -20.94 12.44 -27.73
N PRO A 59 -19.84 11.75 -28.15
CA PRO A 59 -19.60 10.45 -27.59
C PRO A 59 -19.53 10.62 -26.07
N PHE A 60 -20.41 9.96 -25.38
CA PHE A 60 -20.31 9.79 -23.94
C PHE A 60 -18.99 9.03 -23.73
N ARG A 61 -17.88 9.79 -23.70
CA ARG A 61 -16.61 9.27 -23.22
C ARG A 61 -16.92 8.88 -21.79
N SER A 62 -17.21 7.60 -21.58
CA SER A 62 -17.13 7.03 -20.25
C SER A 62 -15.78 7.48 -19.72
N ILE A 63 -15.78 8.41 -18.78
CA ILE A 63 -14.66 8.64 -17.89
C ILE A 63 -14.59 7.32 -17.14
N GLN A 64 -13.95 6.34 -17.75
CA GLN A 64 -13.46 5.17 -17.06
C GLN A 64 -12.52 5.78 -16.04
N SER A 65 -12.95 5.85 -14.80
CA SER A 65 -12.10 6.18 -13.66
C SER A 65 -10.91 5.21 -13.82
N GLN A 66 -9.82 5.68 -14.41
CA GLN A 66 -8.60 4.90 -14.43
C GLN A 66 -8.27 4.69 -12.98
N ASN A 67 -8.42 3.46 -12.52
CA ASN A 67 -8.01 3.10 -11.18
C ASN A 67 -6.56 3.53 -11.02
N ASP A 68 -6.24 4.13 -9.88
CA ASP A 68 -4.87 4.48 -9.55
C ASP A 68 -3.96 3.25 -9.76
N PRO A 69 -2.92 3.32 -10.60
CA PRO A 69 -2.06 2.17 -10.89
C PRO A 69 -1.40 1.58 -9.63
N ALA A 70 -1.20 2.36 -8.58
CA ALA A 70 -0.71 1.86 -7.30
C ALA A 70 -1.77 1.00 -6.58
N GLN A 71 -3.05 1.37 -6.66
CA GLN A 71 -4.13 0.56 -6.12
C GLN A 71 -4.31 -0.75 -6.92
N GLU A 72 -4.15 -0.69 -8.24
CA GLU A 72 -4.20 -1.89 -9.07
C GLU A 72 -3.03 -2.83 -8.77
N TRP A 73 -1.83 -2.29 -8.54
CA TRP A 73 -0.67 -3.06 -8.11
C TRP A 73 -0.90 -3.70 -6.73
N HIS A 74 -1.49 -2.95 -5.79
CA HIS A 74 -1.84 -3.47 -4.46
C HIS A 74 -2.79 -4.68 -4.55
N ILE A 75 -3.87 -4.55 -5.31
CA ILE A 75 -4.84 -5.63 -5.52
C ILE A 75 -4.18 -6.84 -6.20
N LEU A 76 -3.33 -6.60 -7.19
CA LEU A 76 -2.58 -7.64 -7.88
C LEU A 76 -1.63 -8.37 -6.93
N TYR A 77 -0.89 -7.64 -6.09
CA TYR A 77 0.02 -8.24 -5.12
C TYR A 77 -0.72 -9.11 -4.09
N ILE A 78 -1.90 -8.68 -3.61
CA ILE A 78 -2.73 -9.51 -2.72
C ILE A 78 -3.06 -10.84 -3.40
N LYS A 79 -3.42 -10.83 -4.68
CA LYS A 79 -3.69 -12.07 -5.44
C LYS A 79 -2.46 -12.95 -5.60
N ILE A 80 -1.29 -12.36 -5.86
CA ILE A 80 -0.01 -13.09 -5.92
C ILE A 80 0.31 -13.68 -4.55
N ARG A 81 0.26 -12.86 -3.50
CA ARG A 81 0.54 -13.26 -2.12
C ARG A 81 -0.30 -14.46 -1.68
N ASP A 82 -1.56 -14.47 -2.04
CA ASP A 82 -2.54 -15.48 -1.61
C ASP A 82 -2.75 -16.59 -2.65
N SER A 83 -1.87 -16.67 -3.67
CA SER A 83 -1.88 -17.68 -4.74
C SER A 83 -3.21 -17.75 -5.53
N GLN A 84 -3.83 -16.59 -5.77
CA GLN A 84 -5.13 -16.42 -6.44
C GLN A 84 -5.01 -16.03 -7.92
N ILE A 85 -3.80 -16.04 -8.47
CA ILE A 85 -3.52 -15.66 -9.86
C ILE A 85 -2.36 -16.48 -10.38
N SER A 86 -2.36 -16.83 -11.69
CA SER A 86 -1.22 -17.50 -12.30
C SER A 86 -0.01 -16.58 -12.43
N LYS A 87 1.18 -17.16 -12.52
CA LYS A 87 2.43 -16.41 -12.72
C LYS A 87 2.40 -15.62 -14.03
N GLU A 88 1.92 -16.25 -15.10
CA GLU A 88 1.86 -15.67 -16.44
C GLU A 88 0.95 -14.44 -16.48
N GLU A 89 -0.24 -14.54 -15.89
CA GLU A 89 -1.18 -13.42 -15.80
C GLU A 89 -0.63 -12.32 -14.90
N ALA A 90 -0.09 -12.66 -13.74
CA ALA A 90 0.49 -11.71 -12.80
C ALA A 90 1.66 -10.93 -13.45
N LEU A 91 2.56 -11.63 -14.15
CA LEU A 91 3.68 -11.01 -14.86
C LEU A 91 3.21 -10.07 -15.97
N ALA A 92 2.23 -10.47 -16.77
CA ALA A 92 1.66 -9.62 -17.82
C ALA A 92 1.06 -8.33 -17.24
N ARG A 93 0.37 -8.42 -16.10
CA ARG A 93 -0.22 -7.26 -15.42
C ARG A 93 0.83 -6.35 -14.80
N LEU A 94 1.89 -6.89 -14.19
CA LEU A 94 3.00 -6.09 -13.66
C LEU A 94 3.70 -5.30 -14.77
N ARG A 95 3.97 -5.95 -15.92
CA ARG A 95 4.54 -5.27 -17.12
C ARG A 95 3.68 -4.10 -17.59
N ALA A 96 2.36 -4.24 -17.53
CA ALA A 96 1.45 -3.19 -17.93
C ALA A 96 1.35 -2.05 -16.90
N LEU A 97 1.53 -2.34 -15.61
CA LEU A 97 1.41 -1.36 -14.54
C LEU A 97 2.67 -0.50 -14.35
N GLU A 98 3.86 -1.05 -14.56
CA GLU A 98 5.12 -0.33 -14.33
C GLU A 98 5.23 0.98 -15.11
N PRO A 99 4.93 1.06 -16.41
CA PRO A 99 4.96 2.34 -17.15
C PRO A 99 3.94 3.36 -16.64
N LEU A 100 2.79 2.90 -16.13
CA LEU A 100 1.76 3.78 -15.56
C LEU A 100 2.20 4.36 -14.21
N LEU A 101 2.89 3.55 -13.40
CA LEU A 101 3.49 3.99 -12.14
C LEU A 101 4.62 4.99 -12.39
N GLU A 102 5.46 4.74 -13.41
CA GLU A 102 6.53 5.65 -13.81
C GLU A 102 5.96 7.00 -14.26
N ASP A 103 4.98 7.02 -15.17
CA ASP A 103 4.30 8.24 -15.63
C ASP A 103 3.70 9.02 -14.46
N ARG A 104 3.03 8.33 -13.53
CA ARG A 104 2.49 8.94 -12.33
C ARG A 104 3.57 9.55 -11.45
N TYR A 105 4.67 8.83 -11.23
CA TYR A 105 5.79 9.29 -10.40
C TYR A 105 6.42 10.54 -11.01
N LEU A 106 6.74 10.52 -12.30
CA LEU A 106 7.39 11.63 -13.01
C LEU A 106 6.51 12.89 -13.06
N LYS A 107 5.19 12.76 -13.15
CA LYS A 107 4.26 13.89 -13.08
C LYS A 107 4.19 14.55 -11.70
N SER A 108 4.48 13.80 -10.65
CA SER A 108 4.35 14.26 -9.27
C SER A 108 5.68 14.60 -8.61
N TRP A 109 6.80 14.28 -9.25
CA TRP A 109 8.13 14.36 -8.68
C TRP A 109 9.02 15.34 -9.44
N SER A 110 9.49 16.39 -8.76
CA SER A 110 10.36 17.42 -9.33
C SER A 110 11.84 17.27 -8.96
N ARG A 111 12.22 16.24 -8.20
CA ARG A 111 13.59 16.02 -7.73
C ARG A 111 14.24 14.85 -8.48
N THR A 112 15.55 14.97 -8.72
CA THR A 112 16.38 13.87 -9.20
C THR A 112 16.47 12.77 -8.14
N SER A 113 16.37 11.50 -8.56
CA SER A 113 16.59 10.37 -7.66
C SER A 113 18.01 10.47 -7.09
N GLU A 114 18.13 10.34 -5.77
CA GLU A 114 19.45 10.20 -5.17
C GLU A 114 20.03 8.83 -5.50
N ASP A 115 21.28 8.79 -6.00
CA ASP A 115 21.89 7.55 -6.48
C ASP A 115 22.15 6.51 -5.39
N ARG A 116 22.20 6.92 -4.10
CA ARG A 116 22.56 6.05 -2.99
C ARG A 116 21.36 5.59 -2.18
N LEU A 117 21.34 4.31 -1.87
CA LEU A 117 20.37 3.73 -0.95
C LEU A 117 20.55 4.33 0.45
N GLY A 118 19.47 4.72 1.12
CA GLY A 118 19.46 5.07 2.54
C GLY A 118 19.42 3.84 3.44
N PHE A 119 19.88 3.95 4.68
CA PHE A 119 19.69 2.89 5.67
C PHE A 119 18.23 2.92 6.16
N PRO A 120 17.49 1.79 6.20
CA PRO A 120 16.04 1.82 6.37
C PRO A 120 15.57 2.03 7.83
N LEU A 121 16.46 2.16 8.80
CA LEU A 121 16.13 2.40 10.21
C LEU A 121 16.80 3.67 10.74
N ARG A 122 16.01 4.58 11.31
CA ARG A 122 16.54 5.78 11.93
C ARG A 122 17.34 5.46 13.20
N GLY A 123 18.54 6.05 13.31
CA GLY A 123 19.43 5.86 14.46
C GLY A 123 20.17 4.53 14.51
N TYR A 124 19.99 3.68 13.50
CA TYR A 124 20.70 2.42 13.32
C TYR A 124 21.61 2.49 12.08
N GLY A 125 22.52 1.55 11.97
CA GLY A 125 23.45 1.48 10.84
C GLY A 125 23.84 0.03 10.52
N PRO A 126 24.88 -0.17 9.69
CA PRO A 126 25.26 -1.48 9.15
C PRO A 126 25.52 -2.58 10.19
N SER A 127 25.91 -2.24 11.42
CA SER A 127 26.13 -3.20 12.51
C SER A 127 24.83 -3.90 12.96
N ALA A 128 23.69 -3.34 12.65
CA ALA A 128 22.38 -3.94 12.94
C ALA A 128 21.97 -5.04 11.93
N ILE A 129 22.64 -5.14 10.77
CA ILE A 129 22.33 -6.14 9.76
C ILE A 129 22.73 -7.53 10.26
N GLY A 130 21.76 -8.44 10.27
CA GLY A 130 21.97 -9.84 10.66
C GLY A 130 22.79 -10.62 9.66
N GLY A 131 23.54 -11.59 10.19
CA GLY A 131 24.42 -12.43 9.40
C GLY A 131 25.78 -11.80 9.13
N LYS A 132 26.84 -12.60 9.27
CA LYS A 132 28.23 -12.14 9.02
C LYS A 132 28.42 -11.89 7.52
N GLY A 133 28.86 -10.65 7.15
CA GLY A 133 29.19 -10.32 5.76
C GLY A 133 28.00 -10.45 4.78
N GLY A 134 26.76 -10.21 5.23
CA GLY A 134 25.57 -10.30 4.38
C GLY A 134 25.03 -11.72 4.18
N SER A 135 25.46 -12.71 4.96
CA SER A 135 25.05 -14.12 4.84
C SER A 135 23.56 -14.36 5.15
N GLY A 136 22.84 -13.36 5.67
CA GLY A 136 21.38 -13.43 5.85
C GLY A 136 20.59 -13.52 4.54
N TYR A 137 21.17 -13.05 3.42
CA TYR A 137 20.54 -13.12 2.10
C TYR A 137 20.69 -14.54 1.50
N GLN A 138 19.57 -15.26 1.37
CA GLN A 138 19.51 -16.64 0.88
C GLN A 138 18.34 -16.84 -0.06
N ILE A 139 18.57 -16.75 -1.36
CA ILE A 139 17.51 -16.77 -2.39
C ILE A 139 17.14 -18.16 -2.90
N GLN A 140 17.80 -19.23 -2.44
CA GLN A 140 17.52 -20.56 -2.97
C GLN A 140 16.04 -20.95 -2.77
N GLY A 141 15.37 -21.25 -3.88
CA GLY A 141 13.96 -21.60 -3.90
C GLY A 141 13.01 -20.40 -3.67
N TYR A 142 13.50 -19.17 -3.80
CA TYR A 142 12.65 -17.98 -3.81
C TYR A 142 12.12 -17.73 -5.22
N GLU A 143 10.80 -17.53 -5.30
CA GLU A 143 10.11 -16.99 -6.46
C GLU A 143 9.04 -16.00 -5.99
N PHE A 144 9.03 -14.78 -6.54
CA PHE A 144 8.10 -13.73 -6.16
C PHE A 144 6.63 -14.15 -6.33
N PHE A 145 6.34 -14.88 -7.41
CA PHE A 145 4.98 -15.32 -7.73
C PHE A 145 4.48 -16.48 -6.86
N ASP A 146 5.34 -17.09 -6.07
CA ASP A 146 4.92 -18.09 -5.06
C ASP A 146 4.24 -17.43 -3.84
N GLY A 147 4.25 -16.09 -3.75
CA GLY A 147 3.61 -15.33 -2.68
C GLY A 147 4.01 -15.85 -1.28
N ASN A 148 3.03 -16.14 -0.42
CA ASN A 148 3.28 -16.69 0.92
C ASN A 148 3.92 -18.10 0.93
N GLN A 149 3.95 -18.81 -0.20
CA GLN A 149 4.52 -20.16 -0.31
C GLN A 149 6.02 -20.15 -0.66
N HIS A 150 6.59 -18.99 -1.02
CA HIS A 150 8.00 -18.89 -1.42
C HIS A 150 8.93 -19.50 -0.36
N LYS A 151 10.02 -20.08 -0.82
CA LYS A 151 11.17 -20.52 0.01
C LYS A 151 12.21 -19.42 0.04
N GLY A 152 13.33 -19.70 0.73
CA GLY A 152 14.44 -18.78 0.81
C GLY A 152 14.19 -17.57 1.73
N HIS A 153 15.17 -16.69 1.78
CA HIS A 153 15.17 -15.44 2.55
C HIS A 153 15.83 -14.35 1.68
N PRO A 154 15.03 -13.63 0.85
CA PRO A 154 15.55 -12.78 -0.23
C PRO A 154 16.01 -11.40 0.23
N GLY A 155 16.18 -11.17 1.54
CA GLY A 155 16.52 -9.88 2.13
C GLY A 155 17.46 -9.99 3.32
N HIS A 156 17.53 -8.91 4.07
CA HIS A 156 18.26 -8.82 5.34
C HIS A 156 17.31 -8.52 6.48
N ASP A 157 17.52 -9.21 7.60
CA ASP A 157 16.92 -8.85 8.87
C ASP A 157 17.82 -7.81 9.55
N ILE A 158 17.25 -6.66 9.89
CA ILE A 158 17.94 -5.56 10.55
C ILE A 158 17.39 -5.45 11.96
N PHE A 159 18.20 -5.86 12.93
CA PHE A 159 17.79 -6.05 14.32
C PHE A 159 17.83 -4.75 15.10
N ILE A 160 16.85 -4.54 15.98
CA ILE A 160 16.88 -3.48 16.98
C ILE A 160 17.25 -4.05 18.36
N GLN A 161 17.64 -3.16 19.29
CA GLN A 161 17.86 -3.53 20.67
C GLN A 161 16.54 -3.59 21.42
N ASP A 162 15.95 -4.76 21.49
CA ASP A 162 14.65 -5.02 22.14
C ASP A 162 14.66 -6.42 22.77
N LYS A 163 15.24 -6.53 23.97
CA LYS A 163 15.40 -7.82 24.68
C LYS A 163 14.09 -8.31 25.30
N ASN A 164 13.26 -7.38 25.76
CA ASN A 164 11.96 -7.71 26.36
C ASN A 164 10.85 -7.95 25.30
N GLN A 165 11.14 -7.62 24.02
CA GLN A 165 10.28 -7.85 22.86
C GLN A 165 8.93 -7.09 22.90
N ASP A 166 8.98 -5.85 23.39
CA ASP A 166 7.85 -4.91 23.40
C ASP A 166 7.79 -3.98 22.19
N SER A 167 8.72 -4.16 21.23
CA SER A 167 8.88 -3.33 20.00
C SER A 167 9.37 -1.91 20.30
N LEU A 168 9.97 -1.69 21.46
CA LEU A 168 10.65 -0.45 21.81
C LEU A 168 12.17 -0.69 21.85
N ASP A 169 12.95 0.29 21.53
CA ASP A 169 14.40 0.25 21.66
C ASP A 169 14.81 0.32 23.16
N ASP A 170 15.55 -0.64 23.64
CA ASP A 170 15.97 -0.75 25.06
C ASP A 170 16.79 0.47 25.54
N GLY A 171 17.49 1.15 24.65
CA GLY A 171 18.32 2.31 25.01
C GLY A 171 17.53 3.61 25.11
N THR A 172 16.50 3.77 24.29
CA THR A 172 15.70 5.01 24.21
C THR A 172 14.32 4.89 24.81
N GLY A 173 13.79 3.67 24.99
CA GLY A 173 12.41 3.40 25.39
C GLY A 173 11.37 3.84 24.35
N LYS A 174 11.76 4.02 23.09
CA LYS A 174 10.89 4.52 22.02
C LYS A 174 10.81 3.53 20.85
N PRO A 175 9.70 3.56 20.06
CA PRO A 175 9.64 2.82 18.80
C PRO A 175 10.76 3.27 17.85
N VAL A 176 11.38 2.32 17.14
CA VAL A 176 12.37 2.62 16.11
C VAL A 176 11.64 2.92 14.80
N GLU A 177 11.93 4.08 14.22
CA GLU A 177 11.31 4.49 12.96
C GLU A 177 11.90 3.73 11.78
N VAL A 178 11.01 3.18 10.95
CA VAL A 178 11.32 2.70 9.61
C VAL A 178 11.20 3.87 8.65
N ILE A 179 12.27 4.14 7.90
CA ILE A 179 12.35 5.23 6.94
C ILE A 179 12.58 4.70 5.52
N SER A 180 12.14 5.47 4.52
CA SER A 180 12.30 5.06 3.14
C SER A 180 13.77 5.04 2.72
N ALA A 181 14.24 3.90 2.26
CA ALA A 181 15.60 3.74 1.77
C ALA A 181 15.81 4.36 0.37
N SER A 182 14.72 4.66 -0.34
CA SER A 182 14.73 5.28 -1.67
C SER A 182 13.46 6.12 -1.86
N SER A 183 13.50 7.11 -2.74
CA SER A 183 12.29 7.78 -3.20
C SER A 183 11.46 6.84 -4.08
N GLY A 184 10.12 7.00 -4.10
CA GLY A 184 9.25 6.13 -4.90
C GLY A 184 7.76 6.30 -4.59
N ILE A 185 6.95 5.36 -5.08
CA ILE A 185 5.51 5.27 -4.85
C ILE A 185 5.22 4.08 -3.94
N VAL A 186 4.42 4.27 -2.91
CA VAL A 186 3.88 3.17 -2.11
C VAL A 186 2.87 2.40 -2.97
N VAL A 187 3.22 1.18 -3.37
CA VAL A 187 2.39 0.35 -4.26
C VAL A 187 1.60 -0.71 -3.51
N SER A 188 1.97 -1.03 -2.26
CA SER A 188 1.15 -1.90 -1.39
C SER A 188 1.47 -1.65 0.08
N ALA A 189 0.48 -1.83 0.94
CA ALA A 189 0.63 -1.83 2.39
C ALA A 189 -0.38 -2.79 3.04
N ASN A 190 0.01 -3.44 4.14
CA ASN A 190 -0.86 -4.25 4.97
C ASN A 190 -0.72 -3.83 6.42
N LEU A 191 -1.83 -3.38 7.04
CA LEU A 191 -1.84 -2.85 8.41
C LEU A 191 -2.57 -3.76 9.41
N ASN A 192 -3.32 -4.74 8.91
CA ASN A 192 -4.30 -5.49 9.71
C ASN A 192 -3.84 -6.93 9.94
N TRP A 193 -2.55 -7.14 10.22
CA TRP A 193 -2.07 -8.46 10.57
C TRP A 193 -2.48 -8.83 11.99
N GLU A 194 -2.99 -10.04 12.16
CA GLU A 194 -3.36 -10.64 13.43
C GLU A 194 -2.57 -11.95 13.63
N PRO A 195 -2.34 -12.42 14.87
CA PRO A 195 -1.59 -13.65 15.14
C PRO A 195 -2.16 -14.91 14.46
N SER A 196 -3.44 -14.91 14.12
CA SER A 196 -4.11 -15.97 13.36
C SER A 196 -3.88 -15.89 11.85
N SER A 197 -3.30 -14.79 11.36
CA SER A 197 -3.06 -14.57 9.92
C SER A 197 -1.89 -15.40 9.42
N SER A 198 -2.02 -15.95 8.20
CA SER A 198 -0.97 -16.68 7.50
C SER A 198 0.03 -15.77 6.76
N ILE A 199 -0.14 -14.44 6.81
CA ILE A 199 0.72 -13.49 6.11
C ILE A 199 2.11 -13.51 6.77
N ARG A 200 3.12 -13.97 6.02
CA ARG A 200 4.48 -14.17 6.54
C ARG A 200 5.16 -12.86 6.95
N GLY A 201 5.03 -11.82 6.12
CA GLY A 201 5.61 -10.50 6.39
C GLY A 201 4.87 -9.67 7.45
N GLY A 202 3.69 -10.12 7.89
CA GLY A 202 2.89 -9.37 8.86
C GLY A 202 2.36 -8.06 8.28
N ASN A 203 2.54 -6.96 9.02
CA ASN A 203 2.37 -5.62 8.48
C ASN A 203 3.57 -5.28 7.61
N TYR A 204 3.32 -4.78 6.41
CA TYR A 204 4.37 -4.54 5.43
C TYR A 204 4.04 -3.34 4.53
N ILE A 205 5.09 -2.82 3.88
CA ILE A 205 5.01 -1.79 2.84
C ILE A 205 5.83 -2.26 1.63
N TRP A 206 5.30 -2.02 0.43
CA TRP A 206 6.02 -2.08 -0.83
C TRP A 206 6.14 -0.69 -1.42
N ILE A 207 7.35 -0.30 -1.83
CA ILE A 207 7.63 0.94 -2.54
C ILE A 207 8.23 0.57 -3.90
N TYR A 208 7.72 1.18 -4.97
CA TYR A 208 8.30 1.10 -6.31
C TYR A 208 9.05 2.40 -6.63
N GLU A 209 10.31 2.27 -7.00
CA GLU A 209 11.18 3.34 -7.48
C GLU A 209 11.35 3.17 -8.99
N PRO A 210 10.70 4.01 -9.82
CA PRO A 210 10.64 3.81 -11.27
C PRO A 210 11.97 4.02 -11.98
N ILE A 211 12.80 4.97 -11.53
CA ILE A 211 14.05 5.35 -12.22
C ILE A 211 15.04 4.18 -12.32
N LYS A 212 15.13 3.38 -11.25
CA LYS A 212 15.96 2.17 -11.22
C LYS A 212 15.16 0.90 -11.46
N SER A 213 13.84 1.01 -11.66
CA SER A 213 12.91 -0.12 -11.75
C SER A 213 13.10 -1.09 -10.58
N ARG A 214 13.09 -0.57 -9.35
CA ARG A 214 13.30 -1.34 -8.12
C ARG A 214 12.08 -1.32 -7.22
N TYR A 215 11.85 -2.45 -6.55
CA TYR A 215 10.89 -2.57 -5.47
C TYR A 215 11.60 -2.74 -4.14
N TYR A 216 11.11 -2.03 -3.11
CA TYR A 216 11.61 -2.12 -1.74
C TYR A 216 10.50 -2.64 -0.84
N TYR A 217 10.81 -3.68 -0.08
CA TYR A 217 9.87 -4.32 0.83
C TYR A 217 10.33 -4.17 2.27
N TYR A 218 9.43 -3.69 3.10
CA TYR A 218 9.61 -3.47 4.53
C TYR A 218 8.58 -4.29 5.27
N ALA A 219 8.98 -5.24 6.10
CA ALA A 219 8.06 -6.15 6.77
C ALA A 219 8.28 -6.25 8.28
N HIS A 220 7.36 -6.92 8.97
CA HIS A 220 7.28 -7.07 10.42
C HIS A 220 7.03 -5.76 11.17
N LEU A 221 6.35 -4.79 10.52
CA LEU A 221 6.08 -3.47 11.07
C LEU A 221 5.06 -3.54 12.21
N ASN A 222 5.21 -2.64 13.20
CA ASN A 222 4.21 -2.40 14.23
C ASN A 222 3.14 -1.43 13.73
N GLU A 223 3.56 -0.26 13.26
CA GLU A 223 2.70 0.79 12.73
C GLU A 223 3.13 1.15 11.30
N ILE A 224 2.17 1.65 10.51
CA ILE A 224 2.39 2.16 9.15
C ILE A 224 1.75 3.55 9.05
N PHE A 225 2.50 4.52 8.51
CA PHE A 225 2.11 5.93 8.42
C PHE A 225 1.87 6.41 6.99
N VAL A 226 1.99 5.53 6.01
CA VAL A 226 1.83 5.85 4.59
C VAL A 226 0.68 5.08 3.97
N ASN A 227 0.13 5.62 2.90
CA ASN A 227 -0.98 5.02 2.16
C ASN A 227 -0.54 4.56 0.77
N VAL A 228 -1.22 3.56 0.22
CA VAL A 228 -1.03 3.13 -1.18
C VAL A 228 -1.31 4.31 -2.11
N GLY A 229 -0.41 4.53 -3.06
CA GLY A 229 -0.42 5.66 -3.98
C GLY A 229 0.31 6.90 -3.47
N GLN A 230 0.76 6.93 -2.22
CA GLN A 230 1.56 8.03 -1.69
C GLN A 230 2.96 8.01 -2.32
N ILE A 231 3.44 9.18 -2.72
CA ILE A 231 4.84 9.38 -3.13
C ILE A 231 5.64 9.72 -1.88
N VAL A 232 6.79 9.05 -1.74
CA VAL A 232 7.70 9.23 -0.63
C VAL A 232 9.10 9.57 -1.13
N SER A 233 9.81 10.36 -0.35
CA SER A 233 11.23 10.66 -0.51
C SER A 233 12.08 9.68 0.28
N LYS A 234 13.34 9.49 -0.11
CA LYS A 234 14.34 8.85 0.75
C LYS A 234 14.39 9.58 2.11
N GLY A 235 14.38 8.82 3.20
CA GLY A 235 14.37 9.33 4.57
C GLY A 235 12.98 9.65 5.15
N ASP A 236 11.92 9.62 4.34
CA ASP A 236 10.55 9.80 4.83
C ASP A 236 10.16 8.67 5.78
N ARG A 237 9.42 9.03 6.83
CA ARG A 237 8.93 8.10 7.84
C ARG A 237 7.84 7.20 7.27
N LEU A 238 8.06 5.89 7.29
CA LEU A 238 7.12 4.88 6.76
C LEU A 238 6.28 4.22 7.85
N GLY A 239 6.87 3.98 9.02
CA GLY A 239 6.25 3.24 10.12
C GLY A 239 7.21 3.03 11.27
N THR A 240 6.96 2.01 12.09
CA THR A 240 7.83 1.57 13.18
C THR A 240 8.13 0.08 13.08
N VAL A 241 9.32 -0.31 13.55
CA VAL A 241 9.71 -1.72 13.64
C VAL A 241 8.78 -2.44 14.61
N GLY A 242 8.43 -3.68 14.28
CA GLY A 242 7.59 -4.51 15.13
C GLY A 242 7.94 -5.98 15.06
N ARG A 243 6.94 -6.79 15.37
CA ARG A 243 7.06 -8.24 15.47
C ARG A 243 5.92 -8.97 14.77
N THR A 244 5.20 -8.29 13.88
CA THR A 244 4.09 -8.89 13.12
C THR A 244 4.60 -9.90 12.10
N GLY A 245 3.78 -10.90 11.76
CA GLY A 245 4.12 -11.95 10.81
C GLY A 245 4.41 -13.31 11.46
N VAL A 246 4.12 -14.36 10.71
CA VAL A 246 4.10 -15.75 11.22
C VAL A 246 5.39 -16.20 11.88
N LYS A 247 6.56 -15.72 11.40
CA LYS A 247 7.86 -16.13 11.95
C LYS A 247 8.49 -15.08 12.88
N ALA A 248 8.16 -13.80 12.72
CA ALA A 248 8.68 -12.73 13.57
C ALA A 248 7.93 -12.60 14.90
N TYR A 249 6.64 -12.90 14.94
CA TYR A 249 5.80 -12.82 16.13
C TYR A 249 6.24 -13.74 17.29
N PRO A 250 6.63 -15.01 17.08
CA PRO A 250 7.03 -15.88 18.19
C PRO A 250 8.24 -15.33 18.96
N LYS A 251 8.24 -15.48 20.29
CA LYS A 251 9.28 -14.97 21.19
C LYS A 251 10.71 -15.41 20.85
N ARG A 252 10.87 -16.53 20.16
CA ARG A 252 12.20 -17.01 19.69
C ARG A 252 12.89 -16.12 18.66
N SER A 253 12.12 -15.26 17.97
CA SER A 253 12.66 -14.35 16.95
C SER A 253 12.95 -12.99 17.58
N PRO A 254 14.17 -12.44 17.50
CA PRO A 254 14.45 -11.07 17.90
C PRO A 254 13.65 -10.08 17.08
N THR A 255 13.39 -8.90 17.64
CA THR A 255 12.68 -7.82 16.94
C THR A 255 13.52 -7.24 15.82
N HIS A 256 13.00 -7.18 14.60
CA HIS A 256 13.75 -6.76 13.41
C HIS A 256 12.86 -6.21 12.31
N LEU A 257 13.45 -5.40 11.46
CA LEU A 257 12.92 -5.09 10.14
C LEU A 257 13.42 -6.14 9.15
N HIS A 258 12.53 -6.82 8.42
CA HIS A 258 12.90 -7.61 7.25
C HIS A 258 12.84 -6.69 6.02
N PHE A 259 14.02 -6.44 5.42
CA PHE A 259 14.20 -5.52 4.30
C PHE A 259 14.65 -6.26 3.04
N VAL A 260 13.92 -6.08 1.94
CA VAL A 260 14.19 -6.74 0.66
C VAL A 260 14.24 -5.71 -0.47
N VAL A 261 15.14 -5.90 -1.41
CA VAL A 261 15.22 -5.16 -2.66
C VAL A 261 15.03 -6.12 -3.83
N HIS A 262 14.11 -5.77 -4.74
CA HIS A 262 13.95 -6.49 -6.00
C HIS A 262 14.27 -5.56 -7.17
N GLN A 263 14.97 -6.07 -8.17
CA GLN A 263 15.08 -5.45 -9.47
C GLN A 263 13.94 -5.94 -10.34
N SER A 264 13.14 -5.06 -10.92
CA SER A 264 12.22 -5.47 -11.97
C SER A 264 12.98 -5.76 -13.26
N ILE A 265 12.78 -6.95 -13.79
CA ILE A 265 13.31 -7.36 -15.09
C ILE A 265 12.11 -7.75 -15.94
N GLU A 266 11.73 -6.89 -16.88
CA GLU A 266 10.53 -7.07 -17.70
C GLU A 266 9.26 -7.37 -16.86
N GLY A 267 9.03 -6.58 -15.81
CA GLY A 267 7.89 -6.75 -14.90
C GLY A 267 8.03 -7.90 -13.91
N HIS A 268 9.14 -8.65 -13.91
CA HIS A 268 9.39 -9.72 -12.92
C HIS A 268 10.26 -9.18 -11.79
N PRO A 269 9.76 -9.06 -10.56
CA PRO A 269 10.55 -8.64 -9.41
C PRO A 269 11.55 -9.75 -9.00
N LYS A 270 12.83 -9.57 -9.34
CA LYS A 270 13.93 -10.47 -8.98
C LYS A 270 14.65 -9.95 -7.75
N PRO A 271 14.84 -10.72 -6.69
CA PRO A 271 15.57 -10.26 -5.50
C PRO A 271 17.03 -10.00 -5.86
N ILE A 272 17.55 -8.90 -5.35
CA ILE A 272 18.98 -8.56 -5.40
C ILE A 272 19.52 -8.40 -3.99
N ASN A 273 20.81 -8.65 -3.80
CA ASN A 273 21.42 -8.50 -2.49
C ASN A 273 21.84 -7.03 -2.26
N PRO A 274 21.16 -6.27 -1.41
CA PRO A 274 21.48 -4.87 -1.16
C PRO A 274 22.62 -4.68 -0.15
N TYR A 275 23.28 -5.73 0.33
CA TYR A 275 24.25 -5.66 1.43
C TYR A 275 25.33 -4.61 1.20
N LEU A 276 25.96 -4.61 0.02
CA LEU A 276 27.03 -3.65 -0.30
C LEU A 276 26.53 -2.20 -0.41
N GLU A 277 25.26 -1.99 -0.75
CA GLU A 277 24.64 -0.66 -0.74
C GLU A 277 24.32 -0.24 0.71
N LEU A 278 23.78 -1.17 1.52
CA LEU A 278 23.41 -0.92 2.92
C LEU A 278 24.62 -0.60 3.83
N ILE A 279 25.76 -1.26 3.64
CA ILE A 279 26.96 -0.97 4.45
C ILE A 279 27.62 0.38 4.10
N LYS A 280 27.26 0.98 2.95
CA LYS A 280 27.68 2.32 2.53
C LYS A 280 26.61 3.38 2.76
N ALA A 281 25.41 2.95 3.19
CA ALA A 281 24.31 3.85 3.44
C ALA A 281 24.58 4.68 4.71
N THR A 282 24.35 5.99 4.62
CA THR A 282 24.35 6.92 5.75
C THR A 282 22.91 7.31 6.05
N ASN A 283 22.60 7.53 7.33
CA ASN A 283 21.40 8.25 7.74
C ASN A 283 21.80 9.72 7.84
N ASP A 284 21.70 10.44 6.73
CA ASP A 284 21.86 11.90 6.73
C ASP A 284 20.60 12.58 7.28
#